data_a5f066d6cb5b25c7989eee0b18fdf955
#
_entry.id   a5f066d6cb5b25c7989eee0b18fdf955
#
_cell.length_a   1.000
_cell.length_b   1.000
_cell.length_c   1.000
_cell.angle_alpha   90.00
_cell.angle_beta   90.00
_cell.angle_gamma   90.00
#
_symmetry.space_group_name_H-M   'P 1'
#
loop_
_entity.id
_entity.type
_entity.pdbx_description
1 polymer ?
#
loop_
_entity_poly.entity_id
_entity_poly.type
_entity_poly.pdbx_seq_one_letter_code
_entity_poly.pdbx_strand_id
1 'polypeptide(L)'
;EGFSGTNIDLVYGLPLQTVESFRDTIDRAIELNTDRIVTFSYAHVPSVIPRQKVLDNIGFPSSDEKAQMYEESYQKLIEAGYVSIGMDHYSKPDDEFAIALKEKKLHRNFQGYCTRETTGQVYGFGASSISQLDSAYSQNIKTTSEYIQSIEKSGLAVLRGYSLNKNEKIIRHIINSVMCNYYVD
;
A
#
# COMPACT_ATOMS: atom_id res chain seq x y z
N GLU A 1 -10.45 19.62 13.60
CA GLU A 1 -11.76 18.99 13.30
C GLU A 1 -11.92 17.57 13.87
N GLY A 2 -11.11 17.13 14.83
CA GLY A 2 -11.30 15.89 15.59
C GLY A 2 -10.68 14.62 14.97
N PHE A 3 -9.91 14.73 13.91
CA PHE A 3 -9.10 13.61 13.41
C PHE A 3 -7.81 13.47 14.21
N SER A 4 -7.46 12.24 14.57
CA SER A 4 -6.25 11.92 15.35
C SER A 4 -5.02 11.63 14.49
N GLY A 5 -5.17 11.59 13.17
CA GLY A 5 -4.10 11.34 12.22
C GLY A 5 -4.54 11.67 10.80
N THR A 6 -3.58 12.10 9.99
CA THR A 6 -3.76 12.46 8.58
C THR A 6 -2.78 11.71 7.71
N ASN A 7 -3.21 11.27 6.52
CA ASN A 7 -2.38 10.60 5.54
C ASN A 7 -2.51 11.27 4.18
N ILE A 8 -1.41 11.40 3.45
CA ILE A 8 -1.40 11.83 2.05
C ILE A 8 -0.80 10.74 1.19
N ASP A 9 -1.53 10.34 0.15
CA ASP A 9 -1.06 9.44 -0.89
C ASP A 9 -0.61 10.26 -2.10
N LEU A 10 0.65 10.14 -2.49
CA LEU A 10 1.26 10.77 -3.64
C LEU A 10 1.62 9.73 -4.69
N VAL A 11 1.52 10.11 -5.97
CA VAL A 11 1.90 9.23 -7.09
C VAL A 11 2.98 9.90 -7.91
N TYR A 12 4.10 9.20 -8.12
CA TYR A 12 5.17 9.66 -9.02
C TYR A 12 5.27 8.80 -10.29
N GLY A 13 5.92 9.36 -11.32
CA GLY A 13 6.05 8.71 -12.61
C GLY A 13 4.81 8.83 -13.49
N LEU A 14 3.95 9.81 -13.24
CA LEU A 14 2.81 10.15 -14.08
C LEU A 14 3.27 10.79 -15.42
N PRO A 15 2.45 10.73 -16.49
CA PRO A 15 2.73 11.46 -17.71
C PRO A 15 3.01 12.95 -17.45
N LEU A 16 4.00 13.51 -18.15
CA LEU A 16 4.45 14.90 -18.03
C LEU A 16 5.04 15.30 -16.67
N GLN A 17 5.09 14.42 -15.70
CA GLN A 17 5.71 14.69 -14.40
C GLN A 17 7.24 14.68 -14.57
N THR A 18 7.91 15.66 -13.98
CA THR A 18 9.37 15.76 -13.95
C THR A 18 9.88 15.54 -12.52
N VAL A 19 11.17 15.27 -12.36
CA VAL A 19 11.82 15.18 -11.05
C VAL A 19 11.57 16.45 -10.23
N GLU A 20 11.72 17.60 -10.86
CA GLU A 20 11.50 18.91 -10.23
C GLU A 20 10.03 19.08 -9.75
N SER A 21 9.05 18.80 -10.62
CA SER A 21 7.64 18.93 -10.27
C SER A 21 7.21 17.97 -9.14
N PHE A 22 7.82 16.78 -9.08
CA PHE A 22 7.55 15.87 -7.98
C PHE A 22 8.26 16.31 -6.69
N ARG A 23 9.45 16.87 -6.78
CA ARG A 23 10.15 17.50 -5.65
C ARG A 23 9.31 18.60 -5.01
N ASP A 24 8.73 19.50 -5.82
CA ASP A 24 7.83 20.55 -5.34
C ASP A 24 6.58 19.97 -4.67
N THR A 25 6.07 18.84 -5.18
CA THR A 25 4.93 18.14 -4.56
C THR A 25 5.29 17.61 -3.16
N ILE A 26 6.48 17.04 -3.00
CA ILE A 26 6.98 16.58 -1.69
C ILE A 26 7.15 17.76 -0.72
N ASP A 27 7.73 18.86 -1.17
CA ASP A 27 7.90 20.06 -0.33
C ASP A 27 6.55 20.56 0.22
N ARG A 28 5.55 20.65 -0.64
CA ARG A 28 4.18 21.01 -0.23
C ARG A 28 3.54 20.01 0.72
N ALA A 29 3.77 18.73 0.51
CA ALA A 29 3.27 17.69 1.41
C ALA A 29 3.91 17.78 2.81
N ILE A 30 5.20 18.09 2.87
CA ILE A 30 5.92 18.36 4.12
C ILE A 30 5.35 19.62 4.83
N GLU A 31 5.09 20.70 4.07
CA GLU A 31 4.50 21.94 4.61
C GLU A 31 3.11 21.70 5.23
N LEU A 32 2.31 20.78 4.68
CA LEU A 32 1.02 20.37 5.24
C LEU A 32 1.14 19.65 6.57
N ASN A 33 2.35 19.22 6.93
CA ASN A 33 2.68 18.62 8.22
C ASN A 33 1.80 17.42 8.60
N THR A 34 1.49 16.57 7.61
CA THR A 34 0.68 15.36 7.81
C THR A 34 1.42 14.29 8.61
N ASP A 35 0.68 13.39 9.25
CA ASP A 35 1.29 12.36 10.08
C ASP A 35 1.91 11.24 9.25
N ARG A 36 1.34 10.96 8.07
CA ARG A 36 1.81 9.93 7.14
C ARG A 36 1.83 10.43 5.71
N ILE A 37 2.82 9.99 4.96
CA ILE A 37 2.96 10.22 3.53
C ILE A 37 3.28 8.89 2.85
N VAL A 38 2.61 8.60 1.73
CA VAL A 38 2.90 7.45 0.89
C VAL A 38 3.22 7.92 -0.52
N THR A 39 4.29 7.38 -1.13
CA THR A 39 4.76 7.78 -2.46
C THR A 39 4.69 6.60 -3.43
N PHE A 40 3.55 6.41 -4.08
CA PHE A 40 3.36 5.30 -5.02
C PHE A 40 4.01 5.56 -6.38
N SER A 41 4.69 4.55 -6.91
CA SER A 41 5.08 4.58 -8.33
C SER A 41 3.89 4.29 -9.23
N TYR A 42 3.64 5.14 -10.22
CA TYR A 42 2.61 4.89 -11.22
C TYR A 42 2.92 3.61 -12.02
N ALA A 43 1.97 2.68 -12.02
CA ALA A 43 2.03 1.44 -12.78
C ALA A 43 1.23 1.57 -14.09
N HIS A 44 1.92 1.57 -15.23
CA HIS A 44 1.31 1.58 -16.55
C HIS A 44 1.12 0.15 -17.05
N VAL A 45 -0.10 -0.38 -16.98
CA VAL A 45 -0.45 -1.77 -17.33
C VAL A 45 -1.70 -1.83 -18.23
N PRO A 46 -1.65 -1.26 -19.45
CA PRO A 46 -2.82 -1.13 -20.33
C PRO A 46 -3.40 -2.48 -20.78
N SER A 47 -2.64 -3.57 -20.67
CA SER A 47 -3.14 -4.94 -20.89
C SER A 47 -4.17 -5.39 -19.84
N VAL A 48 -4.06 -4.86 -18.62
CA VAL A 48 -4.99 -5.14 -17.50
C VAL A 48 -6.01 -4.03 -17.35
N ILE A 49 -5.59 -2.78 -17.57
CA ILE A 49 -6.43 -1.58 -17.42
C ILE A 49 -6.48 -0.86 -18.80
N PRO A 50 -7.40 -1.26 -19.70
CA PRO A 50 -7.41 -0.75 -21.08
C PRO A 50 -7.54 0.77 -21.19
N ARG A 51 -8.13 1.44 -20.21
CA ARG A 51 -8.27 2.91 -20.19
C ARG A 51 -6.94 3.63 -20.11
N GLN A 52 -5.88 2.97 -19.62
CA GLN A 52 -4.53 3.57 -19.56
C GLN A 52 -3.93 3.80 -20.95
N LYS A 53 -4.41 3.12 -22.01
CA LYS A 53 -3.93 3.30 -23.40
C LYS A 53 -4.00 4.74 -23.88
N VAL A 54 -4.92 5.54 -23.35
CA VAL A 54 -5.02 6.97 -23.70
C VAL A 54 -3.74 7.75 -23.35
N LEU A 55 -2.96 7.25 -22.41
CA LEU A 55 -1.72 7.87 -21.93
C LEU A 55 -0.48 7.46 -22.76
N ASP A 56 -0.57 6.43 -23.61
CA ASP A 56 0.57 5.88 -24.37
C ASP A 56 1.27 6.95 -25.24
N ASN A 57 0.50 7.91 -25.77
CA ASN A 57 1.00 8.96 -26.66
C ASN A 57 1.49 10.22 -25.93
N ILE A 58 1.35 10.30 -24.61
CA ILE A 58 1.73 11.50 -23.83
C ILE A 58 3.20 11.41 -23.42
N GLY A 59 3.72 10.19 -23.23
CA GLY A 59 5.06 9.93 -22.72
C GLY A 59 5.11 9.89 -21.20
N PHE A 60 5.99 9.07 -20.67
CA PHE A 60 6.24 8.87 -19.25
C PHE A 60 7.67 9.21 -18.91
N PRO A 61 7.96 9.59 -17.66
CA PRO A 61 9.33 9.66 -17.18
C PRO A 61 10.05 8.33 -17.39
N SER A 62 11.32 8.39 -17.73
CA SER A 62 12.18 7.22 -17.85
C SER A 62 12.35 6.48 -16.53
N SER A 63 12.88 5.28 -16.56
CA SER A 63 13.21 4.54 -15.34
C SER A 63 14.17 5.28 -14.44
N ASP A 64 15.15 5.98 -15.02
CA ASP A 64 16.15 6.77 -14.29
C ASP A 64 15.50 7.99 -13.62
N GLU A 65 14.63 8.71 -14.32
CA GLU A 65 13.87 9.81 -13.73
C GLU A 65 12.94 9.35 -12.61
N LYS A 66 12.30 8.19 -12.75
CA LYS A 66 11.49 7.60 -11.67
C LYS A 66 12.35 7.21 -10.45
N ALA A 67 13.53 6.65 -10.69
CA ALA A 67 14.47 6.32 -9.63
C ALA A 67 14.93 7.59 -8.90
N GLN A 68 15.22 8.65 -9.64
CA GLN A 68 15.58 9.95 -9.08
C GLN A 68 14.43 10.58 -8.29
N MET A 69 13.18 10.53 -8.80
CA MET A 69 11.99 10.98 -8.05
C MET A 69 11.86 10.26 -6.71
N TYR A 70 12.06 8.94 -6.70
CA TYR A 70 12.02 8.15 -5.48
C TYR A 70 13.13 8.54 -4.50
N GLU A 71 14.38 8.60 -4.97
CA GLU A 71 15.54 8.92 -4.14
C GLU A 71 15.42 10.31 -3.53
N GLU A 72 15.09 11.33 -4.32
CA GLU A 72 14.94 12.70 -3.82
C GLU A 72 13.78 12.83 -2.83
N SER A 73 12.65 12.13 -3.08
CA SER A 73 11.54 12.12 -2.13
C SER A 73 11.92 11.46 -0.81
N TYR A 74 12.66 10.35 -0.87
CA TYR A 74 13.19 9.68 0.32
C TYR A 74 14.07 10.62 1.14
N GLN A 75 15.07 11.23 0.51
CA GLN A 75 16.00 12.15 1.20
C GLN A 75 15.27 13.31 1.85
N LYS A 76 14.37 13.98 1.11
CA LYS A 76 13.60 15.10 1.64
C LYS A 76 12.71 14.73 2.83
N LEU A 77 12.03 13.60 2.76
CA LEU A 77 11.16 13.14 3.85
C LEU A 77 11.97 12.78 5.10
N ILE A 78 13.12 12.11 4.94
CA ILE A 78 14.02 11.82 6.08
C ILE A 78 14.58 13.12 6.68
N GLU A 79 15.04 14.07 5.87
CA GLU A 79 15.52 15.38 6.31
C GLU A 79 14.44 16.19 7.04
N ALA A 80 13.18 16.06 6.62
CA ALA A 80 12.01 16.65 7.28
C ALA A 80 11.59 15.91 8.58
N GLY A 81 12.31 14.86 8.98
CA GLY A 81 12.09 14.13 10.22
C GLY A 81 11.08 12.98 10.14
N TYR A 82 10.63 12.60 8.94
CA TYR A 82 9.81 11.40 8.78
C TYR A 82 10.67 10.14 8.91
N VAL A 83 10.06 9.08 9.42
CA VAL A 83 10.63 7.73 9.52
C VAL A 83 10.16 6.91 8.33
N SER A 84 11.07 6.26 7.61
CA SER A 84 10.71 5.27 6.59
C SER A 84 10.16 4.01 7.26
N ILE A 85 8.90 3.71 6.98
CA ILE A 85 8.19 2.56 7.55
C ILE A 85 8.45 1.29 6.74
N GLY A 86 8.57 1.45 5.43
CA GLY A 86 8.85 0.39 4.49
C GLY A 86 8.30 0.70 3.11
N MET A 87 8.99 0.24 2.09
CA MET A 87 8.69 0.52 0.68
C MET A 87 8.55 2.04 0.44
N ASP A 88 7.34 2.50 0.31
CA ASP A 88 6.91 3.84 -0.07
C ASP A 88 6.17 4.59 1.05
N HIS A 89 6.15 4.03 2.27
CA HIS A 89 5.45 4.59 3.42
C HIS A 89 6.39 5.32 4.37
N TYR A 90 5.97 6.50 4.80
CA TYR A 90 6.68 7.35 5.76
C TYR A 90 5.70 7.86 6.82
N SER A 91 6.16 8.00 8.04
CA SER A 91 5.36 8.57 9.13
C SER A 91 6.20 9.45 10.05
N LYS A 92 5.55 10.28 10.83
CA LYS A 92 6.20 11.00 11.93
C LYS A 92 6.73 10.03 12.98
N PRO A 93 7.79 10.40 13.75
CA PRO A 93 8.39 9.51 14.74
C PRO A 93 7.46 9.09 15.88
N ASP A 94 6.47 9.90 16.19
CA ASP A 94 5.45 9.68 17.22
C ASP A 94 4.18 9.01 16.71
N ASP A 95 4.11 8.71 15.39
CA ASP A 95 3.02 7.97 14.79
C ASP A 95 3.07 6.49 15.18
N GLU A 96 1.89 5.87 15.28
CA GLU A 96 1.77 4.46 15.65
C GLU A 96 2.55 3.50 14.73
N PHE A 97 2.77 3.84 13.43
CA PHE A 97 3.56 3.00 12.52
C PHE A 97 5.05 3.04 12.87
N ALA A 98 5.60 4.22 13.16
CA ALA A 98 7.00 4.35 13.56
C ALA A 98 7.25 3.66 14.92
N ILE A 99 6.33 3.81 15.86
CA ILE A 99 6.39 3.13 17.16
C ILE A 99 6.33 1.61 16.97
N ALA A 100 5.37 1.10 16.18
CA ALA A 100 5.23 -0.32 15.91
C ALA A 100 6.44 -0.91 15.16
N LEU A 101 7.05 -0.17 14.24
CA LEU A 101 8.29 -0.57 13.57
C LEU A 101 9.43 -0.73 14.58
N LYS A 102 9.62 0.26 15.44
CA LYS A 102 10.65 0.23 16.52
C LYS A 102 10.44 -0.94 17.48
N GLU A 103 9.19 -1.24 17.81
CA GLU A 103 8.81 -2.34 18.70
C GLU A 103 8.73 -3.70 18.01
N LYS A 104 8.97 -3.76 16.69
CA LYS A 104 8.81 -4.97 15.86
C LYS A 104 7.37 -5.55 15.91
N LYS A 105 6.39 -4.67 15.99
CA LYS A 105 4.95 -4.98 16.01
C LYS A 105 4.22 -4.51 14.76
N LEU A 106 4.96 -4.08 13.74
CA LEU A 106 4.38 -3.68 12.47
C LEU A 106 3.92 -4.92 11.71
N HIS A 107 2.71 -4.87 11.19
CA HIS A 107 2.12 -5.92 10.35
C HIS A 107 1.76 -5.38 8.98
N ARG A 108 1.59 -6.28 8.03
CA ARG A 108 1.15 -5.94 6.68
C ARG A 108 0.09 -6.92 6.21
N ASN A 109 -0.96 -6.37 5.59
CA ASN A 109 -2.01 -7.13 4.92
C ASN A 109 -2.23 -6.58 3.49
N PHE A 110 -3.30 -6.97 2.82
CA PHE A 110 -3.63 -6.49 1.47
C PHE A 110 -3.93 -4.99 1.38
N GLN A 111 -4.27 -4.35 2.48
CA GLN A 111 -4.55 -2.91 2.53
C GLN A 111 -3.29 -2.07 2.74
N GLY A 112 -2.21 -2.68 3.24
CA GLY A 112 -0.97 -2.00 3.57
C GLY A 112 -0.49 -2.32 4.98
N TYR A 113 0.28 -1.40 5.57
CA TYR A 113 0.77 -1.55 6.94
C TYR A 113 -0.33 -1.32 7.97
N CYS A 114 -0.23 -2.01 9.08
CA CYS A 114 -1.10 -1.87 10.25
C CYS A 114 -0.33 -2.16 11.54
N THR A 115 -0.81 -1.62 12.66
CA THR A 115 -0.16 -1.69 13.97
C THR A 115 -0.81 -2.68 14.91
N ARG A 116 -2.01 -3.12 14.59
CA ARG A 116 -2.74 -4.02 15.47
C ARG A 116 -2.31 -5.45 15.23
N GLU A 117 -1.73 -6.04 16.24
CA GLU A 117 -1.59 -7.48 16.39
C GLU A 117 -2.99 -8.07 16.63
N THR A 118 -3.72 -8.25 15.55
CA THR A 118 -4.97 -8.99 15.57
C THR A 118 -4.65 -10.49 15.55
N THR A 119 -5.66 -11.33 15.52
CA THR A 119 -5.53 -12.79 15.35
C THR A 119 -4.75 -13.21 14.09
N GLY A 120 -4.10 -12.28 13.38
CA GLY A 120 -3.43 -12.49 12.10
C GLY A 120 -4.42 -12.69 10.96
N GLN A 121 -5.72 -12.51 11.19
CA GLN A 121 -6.77 -12.69 10.19
C GLN A 121 -7.45 -11.36 9.86
N VAL A 122 -7.74 -11.18 8.58
CA VAL A 122 -8.47 -10.03 8.04
C VAL A 122 -9.70 -10.55 7.32
N TYR A 123 -10.86 -10.05 7.70
CA TYR A 123 -12.13 -10.38 7.05
C TYR A 123 -12.55 -9.24 6.13
N GLY A 124 -12.61 -9.53 4.83
CA GLY A 124 -12.98 -8.55 3.81
C GLY A 124 -14.48 -8.49 3.59
N PHE A 125 -15.09 -7.35 3.85
CA PHE A 125 -16.50 -7.07 3.56
C PHE A 125 -16.64 -6.19 2.33
N GLY A 126 -17.66 -6.45 1.53
CA GLY A 126 -17.97 -5.71 0.31
C GLY A 126 -17.45 -6.36 -0.97
N ALA A 127 -17.85 -5.81 -2.10
CA ALA A 127 -17.42 -6.24 -3.43
C ALA A 127 -15.90 -6.10 -3.57
N SER A 128 -15.26 -7.03 -4.25
CA SER A 128 -13.81 -7.13 -4.53
C SER A 128 -12.89 -7.33 -3.31
N SER A 129 -13.39 -7.24 -2.09
CA SER A 129 -12.56 -7.32 -0.88
C SER A 129 -11.87 -8.68 -0.72
N ILE A 130 -10.71 -8.64 -0.07
CA ILE A 130 -9.88 -9.82 0.16
C ILE A 130 -9.83 -10.11 1.65
N SER A 131 -10.15 -11.37 2.00
CA SER A 131 -9.92 -11.91 3.33
C SER A 131 -8.58 -12.63 3.39
N GLN A 132 -7.84 -12.41 4.46
CA GLN A 132 -6.58 -13.09 4.76
C GLN A 132 -6.77 -13.88 6.06
N LEU A 133 -6.89 -15.19 5.92
CA LEU A 133 -7.09 -16.10 7.04
C LEU A 133 -5.74 -16.75 7.42
N ASP A 134 -5.71 -17.47 8.52
CA ASP A 134 -4.50 -18.17 8.98
C ASP A 134 -3.92 -19.11 7.91
N SER A 135 -4.77 -19.81 7.19
CA SER A 135 -4.36 -20.83 6.21
C SER A 135 -4.94 -20.62 4.82
N ALA A 136 -5.57 -19.48 4.54
CA ALA A 136 -6.21 -19.24 3.26
C ALA A 136 -6.34 -17.75 2.96
N TYR A 137 -6.53 -17.46 1.67
CA TYR A 137 -7.01 -16.19 1.16
C TYR A 137 -8.33 -16.40 0.45
N SER A 138 -9.22 -15.42 0.50
CA SER A 138 -10.43 -15.40 -0.32
C SER A 138 -10.70 -14.02 -0.87
N GLN A 139 -11.26 -13.95 -2.08
CA GLN A 139 -11.68 -12.70 -2.69
C GLN A 139 -13.16 -12.75 -3.04
N ASN A 140 -13.89 -11.71 -2.66
CA ASN A 140 -15.28 -11.55 -2.99
C ASN A 140 -15.48 -11.19 -4.47
N ILE A 141 -16.70 -11.42 -4.97
CA ILE A 141 -17.16 -11.01 -6.29
C ILE A 141 -16.87 -9.52 -6.48
N LYS A 142 -16.36 -9.17 -7.67
CA LYS A 142 -15.89 -7.80 -7.96
C LYS A 142 -17.01 -6.85 -8.36
N THR A 143 -18.02 -7.36 -9.04
CA THR A 143 -19.16 -6.59 -9.52
C THR A 143 -20.16 -6.38 -8.38
N THR A 144 -20.50 -5.14 -8.06
CA THR A 144 -21.37 -4.81 -6.92
C THR A 144 -22.72 -5.49 -7.00
N SER A 145 -23.37 -5.50 -8.18
CA SER A 145 -24.68 -6.14 -8.35
C SER A 145 -24.64 -7.65 -8.11
N GLU A 146 -23.64 -8.34 -8.65
CA GLU A 146 -23.46 -9.78 -8.44
C GLU A 146 -23.10 -10.11 -6.99
N TYR A 147 -22.29 -9.24 -6.34
CA TYR A 147 -21.97 -9.36 -4.93
C TYR A 147 -23.25 -9.31 -4.08
N ILE A 148 -24.12 -8.31 -4.29
CA ILE A 148 -25.39 -8.16 -3.56
C ILE A 148 -26.28 -9.39 -3.78
N GLN A 149 -26.48 -9.81 -5.04
CA GLN A 149 -27.28 -10.99 -5.35
C GLN A 149 -26.74 -12.26 -4.68
N SER A 150 -25.41 -12.43 -4.63
CA SER A 150 -24.79 -13.59 -3.98
C SER A 150 -25.01 -13.58 -2.47
N ILE A 151 -24.88 -12.41 -1.84
CA ILE A 151 -25.14 -12.25 -0.39
C ILE A 151 -26.61 -12.54 -0.08
N GLU A 152 -27.55 -12.00 -0.84
CA GLU A 152 -28.99 -12.25 -0.66
C GLU A 152 -29.36 -13.74 -0.81
N LYS A 153 -28.69 -14.42 -1.75
CA LYS A 153 -28.98 -15.84 -2.06
C LYS A 153 -28.36 -16.81 -1.06
N SER A 154 -27.14 -16.56 -0.61
CA SER A 154 -26.33 -17.55 0.11
C SER A 154 -25.61 -17.03 1.37
N GLY A 155 -25.70 -15.74 1.66
CA GLY A 155 -24.97 -15.10 2.77
C GLY A 155 -23.48 -14.93 2.52
N LEU A 156 -22.93 -15.47 1.41
CA LEU A 156 -21.53 -15.38 1.03
C LEU A 156 -21.39 -14.98 -0.44
N ALA A 157 -20.34 -14.23 -0.74
CA ALA A 157 -20.04 -13.77 -2.10
C ALA A 157 -18.57 -14.00 -2.50
N VAL A 158 -18.01 -15.14 -2.09
CA VAL A 158 -16.64 -15.52 -2.43
C VAL A 158 -16.57 -15.95 -3.89
N LEU A 159 -15.73 -15.26 -4.68
CA LEU A 159 -15.45 -15.59 -6.08
C LEU A 159 -14.37 -16.66 -6.21
N ARG A 160 -13.31 -16.53 -5.41
CA ARG A 160 -12.15 -17.43 -5.43
C ARG A 160 -11.46 -17.45 -4.08
N GLY A 161 -10.75 -18.54 -3.82
CA GLY A 161 -9.92 -18.70 -2.64
C GLY A 161 -8.64 -19.45 -2.94
N TYR A 162 -7.69 -19.38 -2.03
CA TYR A 162 -6.43 -20.10 -2.08
C TYR A 162 -6.07 -20.60 -0.69
N SER A 163 -5.88 -21.90 -0.53
CA SER A 163 -5.45 -22.52 0.73
C SER A 163 -3.95 -22.68 0.76
N LEU A 164 -3.32 -22.24 1.83
CA LEU A 164 -1.87 -22.31 2.02
C LEU A 164 -1.44 -23.67 2.56
N ASN A 165 -0.46 -24.29 1.91
CA ASN A 165 0.27 -25.43 2.46
C ASN A 165 1.31 -24.98 3.50
N LYS A 166 2.00 -25.94 4.15
CA LYS A 166 3.00 -25.63 5.20
C LYS A 166 4.15 -24.75 4.70
N ASN A 167 4.67 -25.02 3.52
CA ASN A 167 5.79 -24.24 2.96
C ASN A 167 5.36 -22.82 2.61
N GLU A 168 4.16 -22.63 2.08
CA GLU A 168 3.63 -21.32 1.75
C GLU A 168 3.35 -20.47 3.00
N LYS A 169 2.97 -21.09 4.11
CA LYS A 169 2.87 -20.40 5.41
C LYS A 169 4.22 -19.90 5.89
N ILE A 170 5.27 -20.71 5.75
CA ILE A 170 6.66 -20.31 6.07
C ILE A 170 7.10 -19.15 5.18
N ILE A 171 6.89 -19.26 3.87
CA ILE A 171 7.21 -18.20 2.92
C ILE A 171 6.47 -16.91 3.27
N ARG A 172 5.16 -17.00 3.59
CA ARG A 172 4.39 -15.84 4.04
C ARG A 172 4.97 -15.20 5.29
N HIS A 173 5.37 -16.02 6.26
CA HIS A 173 6.00 -15.53 7.49
C HIS A 173 7.31 -14.80 7.20
N ILE A 174 8.19 -15.39 6.37
CA ILE A 174 9.46 -14.77 5.96
C ILE A 174 9.21 -13.44 5.27
N ILE A 175 8.29 -13.41 4.29
CA ILE A 175 7.96 -12.18 3.56
C ILE A 175 7.47 -11.09 4.52
N ASN A 176 6.55 -11.42 5.43
CA ASN A 176 6.04 -10.44 6.39
C ASN A 176 7.13 -9.94 7.34
N SER A 177 8.03 -10.83 7.81
CA SER A 177 9.13 -10.46 8.68
C SER A 177 10.10 -9.51 7.98
N VAL A 178 10.49 -9.80 6.74
CA VAL A 178 11.35 -8.90 5.95
C VAL A 178 10.66 -7.57 5.69
N MET A 179 9.40 -7.60 5.25
CA MET A 179 8.67 -6.38 4.85
C MET A 179 8.31 -5.47 6.02
N CYS A 180 8.12 -6.02 7.22
CA CYS A 180 7.68 -5.26 8.38
C CYS A 180 8.79 -4.97 9.38
N ASN A 181 9.83 -5.80 9.45
CA ASN A 181 10.87 -5.71 10.49
C ASN A 181 12.29 -5.63 9.92
N TYR A 182 12.46 -5.78 8.61
CA TYR A 182 13.78 -5.89 7.94
C TYR A 182 14.66 -7.02 8.49
N TYR A 183 14.05 -8.00 9.14
CA TYR A 183 14.75 -9.07 9.84
C TYR A 183 13.92 -10.35 9.85
N VAL A 184 14.58 -11.50 9.79
CA VAL A 184 14.01 -12.85 9.93
C VAL A 184 14.83 -13.62 10.95
N ASP A 185 14.16 -14.20 11.95
CA ASP A 185 14.73 -15.18 12.88
C ASP A 185 14.78 -16.57 12.27
#